data_083a98c9480afaa519010eed8909f665
#
_entry.id   083a98c9480afaa519010eed8909f665
#
_cell.length_a   1.000
_cell.length_b   1.000
_cell.length_c   1.000
_cell.angle_alpha   90.00
_cell.angle_beta   90.00
_cell.angle_gamma   90.00
#
_symmetry.space_group_name_H-M   'P 1'
#
loop_
_entity.id
_entity.type
_entity.pdbx_description
1 polymer ?
#
loop_
_entity_poly.entity_id
_entity_poly.type
_entity_poly.pdbx_seq_one_letter_code
_entity_poly.pdbx_strand_id
1 'polypeptide(L)'
;MSSTSNRANGDVIRDFLSVADLLEEPQLAQLYAYLAREGETTVGELMEALDLAQGTAYTYVNQLVDTGVLEATTDGQPRTYTTRDIDLTITTTDSGREYTITAALIDAVGRRTTDEDIDTYINRHGIAGLATALTYAVDRERGDVTHRTMASDLDISPLAAEIILQALRPIVTEYFEIEPSGGSVADIQGVDQDVVSDDT
;
A
#
# COMPACT_ATOMS: atom_id res chain seq x y z
N MET A 1 -17.77 10.83 -35.74
CA MET A 1 -17.66 9.81 -34.64
C MET A 1 -16.31 9.92 -33.93
N SER A 2 -15.94 11.11 -33.40
CA SER A 2 -14.61 11.31 -32.76
C SER A 2 -14.67 11.86 -31.34
N SER A 3 -15.86 11.87 -30.70
CA SER A 3 -16.03 12.49 -29.38
C SER A 3 -15.76 11.57 -28.19
N THR A 4 -15.82 10.27 -28.37
CA THR A 4 -15.71 9.29 -27.26
C THR A 4 -14.24 9.01 -26.87
N SER A 5 -13.33 9.02 -27.85
CA SER A 5 -11.90 8.76 -27.62
C SER A 5 -11.20 9.90 -26.86
N ASN A 6 -11.68 11.13 -27.02
CA ASN A 6 -11.06 12.30 -26.36
C ASN A 6 -11.46 12.45 -24.88
N ARG A 7 -12.62 11.95 -24.49
CA ARG A 7 -13.05 11.90 -23.07
C ARG A 7 -12.27 10.84 -22.29
N ALA A 8 -12.14 9.64 -22.83
CA ALA A 8 -11.39 8.57 -22.19
C ALA A 8 -9.91 8.95 -21.95
N ASN A 9 -9.25 9.64 -22.91
CA ASN A 9 -7.89 10.14 -22.71
C ASN A 9 -7.81 11.27 -21.65
N GLY A 10 -8.82 12.12 -21.58
CA GLY A 10 -8.87 13.18 -20.56
C GLY A 10 -9.06 12.64 -19.15
N ASP A 11 -9.85 11.60 -18.99
CA ASP A 11 -10.09 10.94 -17.70
C ASP A 11 -8.82 10.19 -17.23
N VAL A 12 -8.15 9.45 -18.09
CA VAL A 12 -6.88 8.76 -17.77
C VAL A 12 -5.78 9.74 -17.35
N ILE A 13 -5.66 10.89 -18.04
CA ILE A 13 -4.67 11.91 -17.68
C ILE A 13 -5.01 12.54 -16.32
N ARG A 14 -6.28 12.78 -16.04
CA ARG A 14 -6.72 13.31 -14.75
C ARG A 14 -6.42 12.33 -13.63
N ASP A 15 -6.78 11.07 -13.81
CA ASP A 15 -6.51 9.99 -12.84
C ASP A 15 -5.01 9.87 -12.56
N PHE A 16 -4.18 9.95 -13.60
CA PHE A 16 -2.71 9.93 -13.44
C PHE A 16 -2.19 11.13 -12.63
N LEU A 17 -2.65 12.35 -12.93
CA LEU A 17 -2.21 13.56 -12.22
C LEU A 17 -2.66 13.52 -10.75
N SER A 18 -3.86 13.02 -10.48
CA SER A 18 -4.38 12.89 -9.12
C SER A 18 -3.58 11.93 -8.26
N VAL A 19 -3.15 10.82 -8.88
CA VAL A 19 -2.32 9.83 -8.21
C VAL A 19 -0.89 10.35 -8.00
N ALA A 20 -0.36 11.17 -8.92
CA ALA A 20 0.93 11.82 -8.74
C ALA A 20 0.94 12.73 -7.50
N ASP A 21 -0.12 13.54 -7.30
CA ASP A 21 -0.25 14.40 -6.13
C ASP A 21 -0.24 13.59 -4.82
N LEU A 22 -0.90 12.42 -4.79
CA LEU A 22 -0.89 11.51 -3.64
C LEU A 22 0.51 10.94 -3.33
N LEU A 23 1.34 10.76 -4.34
CA LEU A 23 2.70 10.26 -4.15
C LEU A 23 3.69 11.36 -3.76
N GLU A 24 3.39 12.62 -4.08
CA GLU A 24 4.24 13.79 -3.79
C GLU A 24 3.94 14.43 -2.44
N GLU A 25 2.65 14.45 -2.02
CA GLU A 25 2.19 15.10 -0.79
C GLU A 25 1.81 14.08 0.29
N PRO A 26 2.67 13.80 1.27
CA PRO A 26 2.43 12.75 2.27
C PRO A 26 1.17 12.97 3.12
N GLN A 27 0.81 14.21 3.42
CA GLN A 27 -0.42 14.50 4.19
C GLN A 27 -1.67 14.17 3.37
N LEU A 28 -1.63 14.42 2.06
CA LEU A 28 -2.70 14.04 1.15
C LEU A 28 -2.82 12.52 1.04
N ALA A 29 -1.67 11.83 1.00
CA ALA A 29 -1.61 10.36 1.03
C ALA A 29 -2.20 9.79 2.34
N GLN A 30 -1.89 10.40 3.50
CA GLN A 30 -2.46 9.99 4.79
C GLN A 30 -3.99 10.14 4.82
N LEU A 31 -4.51 11.23 4.28
CA LEU A 31 -5.95 11.46 4.21
C LEU A 31 -6.64 10.42 3.34
N TYR A 32 -6.09 10.15 2.15
CA TYR A 32 -6.59 9.10 1.27
C TYR A 32 -6.56 7.73 1.96
N ALA A 33 -5.41 7.36 2.54
CA ALA A 33 -5.22 6.07 3.20
C ALA A 33 -6.19 5.88 4.39
N TYR A 34 -6.44 6.92 5.16
CA TYR A 34 -7.42 6.89 6.24
C TYR A 34 -8.82 6.56 5.71
N LEU A 35 -9.28 7.29 4.68
CA LEU A 35 -10.57 7.04 4.04
C LEU A 35 -10.66 5.64 3.40
N ALA A 36 -9.58 5.16 2.80
CA ALA A 36 -9.54 3.83 2.20
C ALA A 36 -9.72 2.70 3.23
N ARG A 37 -9.28 2.92 4.47
CA ARG A 37 -9.42 1.95 5.57
C ARG A 37 -10.76 2.05 6.28
N GLU A 38 -11.16 3.27 6.63
CA GLU A 38 -12.36 3.52 7.45
C GLU A 38 -13.65 3.53 6.62
N GLY A 39 -13.55 3.72 5.30
CA GLY A 39 -14.69 3.86 4.42
C GLY A 39 -15.30 5.25 4.47
N GLU A 40 -16.64 5.34 4.57
CA GLU A 40 -17.34 6.62 4.60
C GLU A 40 -16.97 7.46 5.82
N THR A 41 -16.44 8.65 5.59
CA THR A 41 -15.91 9.52 6.64
C THR A 41 -16.28 10.98 6.37
N THR A 42 -16.52 11.76 7.42
CA THR A 42 -16.73 13.21 7.35
C THR A 42 -15.42 13.98 7.44
N VAL A 43 -15.41 15.25 6.98
CA VAL A 43 -14.23 16.12 7.16
C VAL A 43 -13.91 16.34 8.65
N GLY A 44 -14.91 16.34 9.52
CA GLY A 44 -14.70 16.49 10.97
C GLY A 44 -13.92 15.32 11.57
N GLU A 45 -14.26 14.08 11.19
CA GLU A 45 -13.54 12.86 11.62
C GLU A 45 -12.12 12.84 11.07
N LEU A 46 -11.90 13.26 9.81
CA LEU A 46 -10.55 13.40 9.24
C LEU A 46 -9.68 14.40 10.00
N MET A 47 -10.26 15.55 10.38
CA MET A 47 -9.56 16.57 11.16
C MET A 47 -9.11 16.02 12.51
N GLU A 48 -9.98 15.30 13.20
CA GLU A 48 -9.69 14.73 14.51
C GLU A 48 -8.68 13.58 14.44
N ALA A 49 -8.84 12.68 13.48
CA ALA A 49 -7.99 11.51 13.33
C ALA A 49 -6.56 11.83 12.86
N LEU A 50 -6.41 12.84 11.99
CA LEU A 50 -5.13 13.21 11.37
C LEU A 50 -4.53 14.50 11.94
N ASP A 51 -5.11 15.08 12.99
CA ASP A 51 -4.71 16.36 13.59
C ASP A 51 -4.57 17.49 12.55
N LEU A 52 -5.53 17.57 11.63
CA LEU A 52 -5.51 18.55 10.54
C LEU A 52 -6.26 19.82 10.91
N ALA A 53 -5.67 20.98 10.59
CA ALA A 53 -6.38 22.23 10.64
C ALA A 53 -7.57 22.22 9.65
N GLN A 54 -8.68 22.85 10.02
CA GLN A 54 -9.92 22.86 9.23
C GLN A 54 -9.68 23.29 7.77
N GLY A 55 -8.93 24.38 7.56
CA GLY A 55 -8.62 24.86 6.22
C GLY A 55 -7.86 23.84 5.36
N THR A 56 -6.90 23.15 5.96
CA THR A 56 -6.12 22.11 5.30
C THR A 56 -6.98 20.91 4.93
N ALA A 57 -7.78 20.40 5.88
CA ALA A 57 -8.66 19.26 5.65
C ALA A 57 -9.66 19.53 4.50
N TYR A 58 -10.33 20.69 4.50
CA TYR A 58 -11.22 21.05 3.40
C TYR A 58 -10.50 21.22 2.07
N THR A 59 -9.29 21.80 2.07
CA THR A 59 -8.50 21.95 0.85
C THR A 59 -8.15 20.60 0.25
N TYR A 60 -7.66 19.66 1.05
CA TYR A 60 -7.28 18.32 0.61
C TYR A 60 -8.51 17.50 0.14
N VAL A 61 -9.60 17.51 0.90
CA VAL A 61 -10.83 16.82 0.49
C VAL A 61 -11.34 17.37 -0.84
N ASN A 62 -11.40 18.71 -1.00
CA ASN A 62 -11.84 19.30 -2.25
C ASN A 62 -10.92 18.95 -3.42
N GLN A 63 -9.59 18.98 -3.22
CA GLN A 63 -8.61 18.57 -4.23
C GLN A 63 -8.86 17.13 -4.69
N LEU A 64 -9.06 16.19 -3.76
CA LEU A 64 -9.30 14.79 -4.08
C LEU A 64 -10.69 14.55 -4.71
N VAL A 65 -11.68 15.34 -4.34
CA VAL A 65 -13.02 15.30 -5.00
C VAL A 65 -12.93 15.86 -6.43
N ASP A 66 -12.26 17.00 -6.62
CA ASP A 66 -12.11 17.64 -7.93
C ASP A 66 -11.33 16.76 -8.91
N THR A 67 -10.41 15.99 -8.41
CA THR A 67 -9.63 15.02 -9.20
C THR A 67 -10.34 13.67 -9.37
N GLY A 68 -11.44 13.43 -8.64
CA GLY A 68 -12.22 12.21 -8.74
C GLY A 68 -11.65 11.02 -7.96
N VAL A 69 -10.66 11.25 -7.10
CA VAL A 69 -10.10 10.25 -6.17
C VAL A 69 -11.04 9.98 -5.00
N LEU A 70 -11.75 11.03 -4.55
CA LEU A 70 -12.85 10.90 -3.59
C LEU A 70 -14.18 11.20 -4.26
N GLU A 71 -15.23 10.62 -3.70
CA GLU A 71 -16.61 10.98 -4.04
C GLU A 71 -17.41 11.24 -2.77
N ALA A 72 -18.35 12.21 -2.88
CA ALA A 72 -19.29 12.47 -1.81
C ALA A 72 -20.42 11.42 -1.89
N THR A 73 -20.68 10.72 -0.79
CA THR A 73 -21.69 9.66 -0.71
C THR A 73 -23.06 10.18 -0.27
N THR A 74 -23.09 11.35 0.36
CA THR A 74 -24.34 12.00 0.80
C THR A 74 -24.39 13.47 0.41
N ASP A 75 -25.60 13.96 0.06
CA ASP A 75 -25.88 15.39 -0.12
C ASP A 75 -26.30 16.08 1.20
N GLY A 76 -26.26 15.33 2.31
CA GLY A 76 -26.62 15.79 3.65
C GLY A 76 -25.55 16.67 4.31
N GLN A 77 -25.83 17.10 5.55
CA GLN A 77 -24.83 17.75 6.41
C GLN A 77 -24.79 17.00 7.75
N PRO A 78 -23.59 16.52 8.16
CA PRO A 78 -22.31 16.62 7.44
C PRO A 78 -22.27 15.75 6.19
N ARG A 79 -21.46 16.18 5.19
CA ARG A 79 -21.18 15.35 4.02
C ARG A 79 -20.21 14.25 4.39
N THR A 80 -20.44 13.05 3.88
CA THR A 80 -19.53 11.91 3.94
C THR A 80 -18.85 11.71 2.59
N TYR A 81 -17.63 11.19 2.65
CA TYR A 81 -16.77 10.96 1.51
C TYR A 81 -16.24 9.53 1.55
N THR A 82 -16.01 8.95 0.40
CA THR A 82 -15.35 7.64 0.24
C THR A 82 -14.32 7.70 -0.86
N THR A 83 -13.36 6.79 -0.82
CA THR A 83 -12.33 6.66 -1.87
C THR A 83 -12.88 5.90 -3.07
N ARG A 84 -12.33 6.21 -4.25
CA ARG A 84 -12.36 5.30 -5.40
C ARG A 84 -11.14 4.41 -5.39
N ASP A 85 -11.30 3.19 -5.87
CA ASP A 85 -10.18 2.27 -6.01
C ASP A 85 -9.15 2.84 -6.99
N ILE A 86 -7.89 2.84 -6.57
CA ILE A 86 -6.76 3.19 -7.40
C ILE A 86 -6.00 1.91 -7.72
N ASP A 87 -5.92 1.60 -9.00
CA ASP A 87 -5.12 0.51 -9.58
C ASP A 87 -4.49 1.02 -10.87
N LEU A 88 -3.34 1.67 -10.75
CA LEU A 88 -2.62 2.27 -11.86
C LEU A 88 -1.23 1.64 -11.98
N THR A 89 -0.99 0.92 -13.07
CA THR A 89 0.33 0.36 -13.37
C THR A 89 1.17 1.36 -14.14
N ILE A 90 2.37 1.63 -13.63
CA ILE A 90 3.37 2.51 -14.25
C ILE A 90 4.57 1.67 -14.68
N THR A 91 4.99 1.84 -15.94
CA THR A 91 6.22 1.26 -16.45
C THR A 91 7.30 2.33 -16.50
N THR A 92 8.42 2.13 -15.81
CA THR A 92 9.54 3.09 -15.82
C THR A 92 10.38 2.89 -17.09
N THR A 93 10.58 3.98 -17.84
CA THR A 93 11.26 3.95 -19.15
C THR A 93 12.74 3.53 -19.03
N ASP A 94 13.42 3.91 -17.96
CA ASP A 94 14.85 3.70 -17.79
C ASP A 94 15.23 2.27 -17.39
N SER A 95 14.37 1.58 -16.66
CA SER A 95 14.64 0.23 -16.14
C SER A 95 13.69 -0.83 -16.67
N GLY A 96 12.64 -0.44 -17.40
CA GLY A 96 11.56 -1.33 -17.83
C GLY A 96 10.80 -1.97 -16.66
N ARG A 97 10.96 -1.45 -15.44
CA ARG A 97 10.27 -1.97 -14.26
C ARG A 97 8.84 -1.46 -14.24
N GLU A 98 7.94 -2.37 -13.95
CA GLU A 98 6.53 -2.05 -13.70
C GLU A 98 6.28 -2.04 -12.21
N TYR A 99 5.47 -1.10 -11.74
CA TYR A 99 4.88 -1.12 -10.42
C TYR A 99 3.47 -0.59 -10.45
N THR A 100 2.63 -1.14 -9.59
CA THR A 100 1.22 -0.75 -9.47
C THR A 100 1.06 0.18 -8.26
N ILE A 101 0.42 1.30 -8.49
CA ILE A 101 0.02 2.22 -7.42
C ILE A 101 -1.30 1.71 -6.87
N THR A 102 -1.27 1.34 -5.61
CA THR A 102 -2.41 0.81 -4.85
C THR A 102 -2.63 1.64 -3.60
N ALA A 103 -3.77 1.48 -2.93
CA ALA A 103 -4.03 2.11 -1.64
C ALA A 103 -2.94 1.81 -0.61
N ALA A 104 -2.40 0.59 -0.59
CA ALA A 104 -1.30 0.19 0.28
C ALA A 104 0.00 0.98 0.00
N LEU A 105 0.34 1.23 -1.28
CA LEU A 105 1.50 2.04 -1.62
C LEU A 105 1.30 3.50 -1.21
N ILE A 106 0.10 4.05 -1.41
CA ILE A 106 -0.23 5.42 -1.00
C ILE A 106 -0.14 5.55 0.53
N ASP A 107 -0.65 4.57 1.29
CA ASP A 107 -0.49 4.56 2.76
C ASP A 107 0.99 4.52 3.17
N ALA A 108 1.80 3.71 2.50
CA ALA A 108 3.25 3.68 2.75
C ALA A 108 3.89 5.06 2.53
N VAL A 109 3.50 5.77 1.47
CA VAL A 109 3.95 7.16 1.23
C VAL A 109 3.47 8.11 2.33
N GLY A 110 2.23 7.98 2.78
CA GLY A 110 1.69 8.78 3.88
C GLY A 110 2.47 8.60 5.18
N ARG A 111 2.87 7.36 5.49
CA ARG A 111 3.60 7.04 6.74
C ARG A 111 5.01 7.59 6.79
N ARG A 112 5.60 8.05 5.69
CA ARG A 112 6.93 8.69 5.71
C ARG A 112 7.04 9.91 6.64
N THR A 113 5.92 10.53 7.00
CA THR A 113 5.89 11.65 7.96
C THR A 113 6.04 11.21 9.41
N THR A 114 5.75 9.95 9.71
CA THR A 114 5.73 9.37 11.07
C THR A 114 6.69 8.19 11.23
N ASP A 115 7.23 7.67 10.13
CA ASP A 115 8.16 6.55 10.09
C ASP A 115 9.43 6.95 9.33
N GLU A 116 10.53 7.13 10.07
CA GLU A 116 11.83 7.57 9.53
C GLU A 116 12.47 6.51 8.62
N ASP A 117 12.19 5.24 8.85
CA ASP A 117 12.73 4.14 8.04
C ASP A 117 12.10 4.15 6.65
N ILE A 118 10.79 4.36 6.56
CA ILE A 118 10.07 4.54 5.29
C ILE A 118 10.57 5.80 4.58
N ASP A 119 10.68 6.94 5.26
CA ASP A 119 11.18 8.18 4.65
C ASP A 119 12.61 8.01 4.12
N THR A 120 13.50 7.43 4.91
CA THR A 120 14.88 7.14 4.51
C THR A 120 14.94 6.23 3.28
N TYR A 121 14.07 5.22 3.23
CA TYR A 121 14.03 4.30 2.10
C TYR A 121 13.54 4.98 0.82
N ILE A 122 12.47 5.79 0.90
CA ILE A 122 11.96 6.57 -0.23
C ILE A 122 13.03 7.55 -0.75
N ASN A 123 13.74 8.24 0.15
CA ASN A 123 14.78 9.20 -0.23
C ASN A 123 15.95 8.54 -0.97
N ARG A 124 16.23 7.27 -0.73
CA ARG A 124 17.30 6.51 -1.39
C ARG A 124 16.87 5.79 -2.65
N HIS A 125 15.66 5.24 -2.66
CA HIS A 125 15.21 4.30 -3.69
C HIS A 125 14.00 4.78 -4.48
N GLY A 126 13.41 5.93 -4.09
CA GLY A 126 12.22 6.50 -4.70
C GLY A 126 10.96 5.68 -4.45
N ILE A 127 9.84 6.15 -5.02
CA ILE A 127 8.53 5.48 -4.91
C ILE A 127 8.54 4.11 -5.60
N ALA A 128 9.19 3.98 -6.75
CA ALA A 128 9.32 2.70 -7.44
C ALA A 128 10.07 1.66 -6.58
N GLY A 129 11.11 2.09 -5.85
CA GLY A 129 11.81 1.25 -4.89
C GLY A 129 10.90 0.83 -3.72
N LEU A 130 10.10 1.77 -3.19
CA LEU A 130 9.13 1.47 -2.14
C LEU A 130 8.06 0.46 -2.61
N ALA A 131 7.54 0.62 -3.83
CA ALA A 131 6.59 -0.32 -4.42
C ALA A 131 7.18 -1.73 -4.53
N THR A 132 8.45 -1.83 -4.96
CA THR A 132 9.17 -3.10 -5.00
C THR A 132 9.32 -3.67 -3.58
N ALA A 133 9.72 -2.86 -2.60
CA ALA A 133 9.85 -3.30 -1.21
C ALA A 133 8.52 -3.78 -0.63
N LEU A 134 7.41 -3.14 -0.98
CA LEU A 134 6.08 -3.57 -0.56
C LEU A 134 5.71 -4.95 -1.12
N THR A 135 6.07 -5.26 -2.38
CA THR A 135 5.90 -6.59 -2.96
C THR A 135 6.68 -7.63 -2.15
N TYR A 136 7.97 -7.36 -1.85
CA TYR A 136 8.77 -8.24 -0.99
C TYR A 136 8.21 -8.39 0.42
N ALA A 137 7.59 -7.34 0.97
CA ALA A 137 6.97 -7.41 2.28
C ALA A 137 5.76 -8.34 2.28
N VAL A 138 4.93 -8.31 1.24
CA VAL A 138 3.80 -9.24 1.05
C VAL A 138 4.32 -10.68 0.93
N ASP A 139 5.32 -10.92 0.08
CA ASP A 139 5.89 -12.26 -0.14
C ASP A 139 6.57 -12.79 1.12
N ARG A 140 7.17 -11.92 1.93
CA ARG A 140 7.74 -12.30 3.24
C ARG A 140 6.68 -12.77 4.22
N GLU A 141 5.57 -12.05 4.33
CA GLU A 141 4.47 -12.45 5.24
C GLU A 141 3.81 -13.76 4.79
N ARG A 142 3.85 -14.07 3.49
CA ARG A 142 3.47 -15.39 2.96
C ARG A 142 4.48 -16.49 3.25
N GLY A 143 5.72 -16.14 3.56
CA GLY A 143 6.81 -17.08 3.78
C GLY A 143 7.62 -17.43 2.54
N ASP A 144 7.38 -16.76 1.41
CA ASP A 144 7.99 -17.08 0.12
C ASP A 144 9.40 -16.50 -0.01
N VAL A 145 9.70 -15.37 0.67
CA VAL A 145 11.00 -14.71 0.60
C VAL A 145 11.54 -14.33 1.98
N THR A 146 12.85 -14.09 2.05
CA THR A 146 13.54 -13.59 3.24
C THR A 146 14.15 -12.21 2.99
N HIS A 147 14.49 -11.47 4.07
CA HIS A 147 15.22 -10.22 3.94
C HIS A 147 16.56 -10.39 3.19
N ARG A 148 17.19 -11.56 3.29
CA ARG A 148 18.45 -11.85 2.58
C ARG A 148 18.22 -12.03 1.09
N THR A 149 17.13 -12.65 0.69
CA THR A 149 16.72 -12.78 -0.71
C THR A 149 16.49 -11.39 -1.31
N MET A 150 15.68 -10.56 -0.65
CA MET A 150 15.45 -9.18 -1.06
C MET A 150 16.75 -8.37 -1.17
N ALA A 151 17.63 -8.50 -0.17
CA ALA A 151 18.91 -7.79 -0.15
C ALA A 151 19.80 -8.15 -1.35
N SER A 152 19.85 -9.44 -1.69
CA SER A 152 20.59 -9.92 -2.86
C SER A 152 20.00 -9.43 -4.18
N ASP A 153 18.69 -9.48 -4.32
CA ASP A 153 17.98 -9.15 -5.57
C ASP A 153 18.01 -7.65 -5.88
N LEU A 154 17.98 -6.82 -4.82
CA LEU A 154 17.95 -5.36 -4.94
C LEU A 154 19.32 -4.70 -4.74
N ASP A 155 20.37 -5.46 -4.50
CA ASP A 155 21.72 -4.98 -4.20
C ASP A 155 21.76 -3.96 -3.05
N ILE A 156 21.07 -4.30 -1.95
CA ILE A 156 21.04 -3.51 -0.70
C ILE A 156 21.61 -4.33 0.46
N SER A 157 21.92 -3.66 1.57
CA SER A 157 22.39 -4.41 2.74
C SER A 157 21.27 -5.25 3.36
N PRO A 158 21.56 -6.43 3.92
CA PRO A 158 20.56 -7.24 4.62
C PRO A 158 19.86 -6.50 5.77
N LEU A 159 20.58 -5.61 6.44
CA LEU A 159 20.02 -4.78 7.50
C LEU A 159 19.00 -3.77 6.94
N ALA A 160 19.30 -3.12 5.80
CA ALA A 160 18.37 -2.20 5.17
C ALA A 160 17.11 -2.93 4.68
N ALA A 161 17.26 -4.14 4.12
CA ALA A 161 16.12 -4.98 3.74
C ALA A 161 15.26 -5.36 4.96
N GLU A 162 15.89 -5.75 6.08
CA GLU A 162 15.15 -6.08 7.30
C GLU A 162 14.39 -4.89 7.85
N ILE A 163 15.01 -3.72 7.94
CA ILE A 163 14.40 -2.49 8.44
C ILE A 163 13.16 -2.12 7.63
N ILE A 164 13.27 -2.03 6.31
CA ILE A 164 12.12 -1.62 5.49
C ILE A 164 11.00 -2.66 5.50
N LEU A 165 11.33 -3.94 5.51
CA LEU A 165 10.32 -5.00 5.59
C LEU A 165 9.57 -4.97 6.93
N GLN A 166 10.22 -4.61 8.04
CA GLN A 166 9.58 -4.42 9.32
C GLN A 166 8.68 -3.18 9.33
N ALA A 167 9.14 -2.07 8.77
CA ALA A 167 8.37 -0.83 8.66
C ALA A 167 7.10 -1.00 7.80
N LEU A 168 7.17 -1.82 6.74
CA LEU A 168 6.03 -2.09 5.86
C LEU A 168 5.04 -3.15 6.38
N ARG A 169 5.43 -3.94 7.39
CA ARG A 169 4.60 -5.02 7.92
C ARG A 169 3.19 -4.59 8.37
N PRO A 170 3.00 -3.47 9.09
CA PRO A 170 1.66 -3.01 9.46
C PRO A 170 0.76 -2.77 8.23
N ILE A 171 1.33 -2.19 7.16
CA ILE A 171 0.61 -1.92 5.92
C ILE A 171 0.18 -3.23 5.25
N VAL A 172 1.10 -4.19 5.18
CA VAL A 172 0.78 -5.52 4.62
C VAL A 172 -0.36 -6.17 5.38
N THR A 173 -0.34 -6.11 6.72
CA THR A 173 -1.40 -6.68 7.56
C THR A 173 -2.75 -5.97 7.38
N GLU A 174 -2.74 -4.67 7.10
CA GLU A 174 -3.96 -3.87 6.94
C GLU A 174 -4.62 -4.07 5.56
N TYR A 175 -3.84 -4.24 4.51
CA TYR A 175 -4.35 -4.23 3.13
C TYR A 175 -4.40 -5.59 2.45
N PHE A 176 -3.74 -6.60 3.00
CA PHE A 176 -3.64 -7.91 2.36
C PHE A 176 -4.11 -9.01 3.30
N GLU A 177 -5.00 -9.87 2.81
CA GLU A 177 -5.31 -11.12 3.47
C GLU A 177 -4.16 -12.10 3.23
N ILE A 178 -3.32 -12.33 4.25
CA ILE A 178 -2.17 -13.21 4.16
C ILE A 178 -2.53 -14.58 4.70
N GLU A 179 -2.69 -15.55 3.81
CA GLU A 179 -2.64 -16.95 4.18
C GLU A 179 -1.18 -17.40 4.14
N PRO A 180 -0.57 -17.80 5.27
CA PRO A 180 0.80 -18.29 5.27
C PRO A 180 0.90 -19.55 4.40
N SER A 181 1.82 -19.52 3.43
CA SER A 181 2.19 -20.68 2.60
C SER A 181 2.96 -21.70 3.44
N GLY A 182 2.36 -22.21 4.50
CA GLY A 182 2.97 -23.16 5.41
C GLY A 182 2.13 -24.41 5.48
N GLY A 183 2.59 -25.48 4.82
CA GLY A 183 2.07 -26.82 5.01
C GLY A 183 1.97 -27.14 6.50
N SER A 184 0.80 -27.59 6.91
CA SER A 184 0.50 -28.08 8.24
C SER A 184 1.61 -29.04 8.71
N VAL A 185 2.28 -28.72 9.80
CA VAL A 185 3.22 -29.62 10.50
C VAL A 185 2.46 -30.81 11.13
N ALA A 186 1.21 -31.04 10.75
CA ALA A 186 0.37 -32.09 11.28
C ALA A 186 0.61 -33.48 10.64
N ASP A 187 1.43 -33.58 9.58
CA ASP A 187 1.66 -34.85 8.87
C ASP A 187 2.95 -35.60 9.29
N ILE A 188 3.64 -35.20 10.34
CA ILE A 188 4.86 -35.89 10.83
C ILE A 188 4.59 -36.72 12.12
N GLN A 189 3.37 -37.06 12.45
CA GLN A 189 3.08 -37.99 13.53
C GLN A 189 2.48 -39.30 12.99
N GLY A 190 3.25 -39.99 12.17
CA GLY A 190 2.83 -41.27 11.62
C GLY A 190 3.98 -42.14 11.17
N VAL A 191 5.05 -42.30 11.97
CA VAL A 191 6.05 -43.34 11.71
C VAL A 191 6.41 -44.07 13.00
N ASP A 192 5.93 -45.27 13.06
CA ASP A 192 6.44 -46.48 13.72
C ASP A 192 6.61 -46.53 15.23
N GLN A 193 5.61 -47.06 15.86
CA GLN A 193 5.79 -48.05 16.92
C GLN A 193 5.22 -49.38 16.49
N ASP A 194 5.96 -50.09 15.68
CA ASP A 194 5.82 -51.56 15.55
C ASP A 194 7.22 -52.15 15.47
N VAL A 195 7.37 -53.20 16.24
CA VAL A 195 8.44 -54.18 16.34
C VAL A 195 9.30 -54.07 17.61
N VAL A 196 8.94 -54.78 18.64
CA VAL A 196 9.63 -56.00 19.08
C VAL A 196 8.78 -56.76 20.05
N SER A 197 8.20 -57.83 19.58
CA SER A 197 7.88 -59.03 20.37
C SER A 197 8.67 -60.14 19.75
N ASP A 198 9.62 -60.63 20.42
CA ASP A 198 10.13 -61.99 20.22
C ASP A 198 10.90 -62.38 21.52
N ASP A 199 10.43 -63.33 22.14
CA ASP A 199 10.47 -64.78 22.07
C ASP A 199 11.70 -65.38 22.77
N THR A 200 11.37 -66.24 23.69
CA THR A 200 12.04 -67.37 24.35
C THR A 200 12.42 -67.16 25.79
#